data_7b50e8c414c598ff995b1e09f9b83416
#
_entry.id   7b50e8c414c598ff995b1e09f9b83416
#
_cell.length_a   1.000
_cell.length_b   1.000
_cell.length_c   1.000
_cell.angle_alpha   90.00
_cell.angle_beta   90.00
_cell.angle_gamma   90.00
#
_symmetry.space_group_name_H-M   'P 1'
#
loop_
_entity.id
_entity.type
_entity.pdbx_description
1 polymer ?
#
loop_
_entity_poly.entity_id
_entity_poly.type
_entity_poly.pdbx_seq_one_letter_code
_entity_poly.pdbx_strand_id
1 'polypeptide(L)'
;EAGNPLAWRSANKANVADYHRDPLCGFIFTANGFKNLFKIMKQCYATKGWKMSKPSLPIMFISGGDDPCRISNKDFMSAVNFMKDRGYKDVTYHLYPGLRHEILLEGEKQVWDDVLEFIEK
;
A
#
# COMPACT_ATOMS: atom_id res chain seq x y z
N GLU A 1 -19.98 9.19 9.05
CA GLU A 1 -18.79 9.56 8.23
C GLU A 1 -19.16 9.99 6.80
N ALA A 2 -20.45 9.94 6.45
CA ALA A 2 -20.94 10.47 5.17
C ALA A 2 -20.62 11.96 5.08
N GLY A 3 -19.74 12.32 4.13
CA GLY A 3 -19.35 13.72 3.87
C GLY A 3 -17.89 14.09 4.21
N ASN A 4 -17.10 13.23 4.86
CA ASN A 4 -15.67 13.50 5.01
C ASN A 4 -14.87 12.91 3.82
N PRO A 5 -14.34 13.75 2.91
CA PRO A 5 -13.63 13.28 1.72
C PRO A 5 -12.29 12.58 2.03
N LEU A 6 -11.81 12.67 3.27
CA LEU A 6 -10.56 12.06 3.73
C LEU A 6 -10.78 10.75 4.50
N ALA A 7 -12.03 10.36 4.77
CA ALA A 7 -12.35 9.17 5.55
C ALA A 7 -11.80 7.86 4.95
N TRP A 8 -11.57 7.82 3.65
CA TRP A 8 -11.01 6.65 2.97
C TRP A 8 -9.56 6.32 3.39
N ARG A 9 -8.85 7.30 3.97
CA ARG A 9 -7.43 7.14 4.33
C ARG A 9 -7.25 6.28 5.57
N SER A 10 -8.08 6.50 6.60
CA SER A 10 -7.94 5.82 7.88
C SER A 10 -9.29 5.71 8.59
N ALA A 11 -9.51 4.62 9.30
CA ALA A 11 -10.60 4.48 10.27
C ALA A 11 -10.30 5.24 11.56
N ASN A 12 -9.03 5.54 11.84
CA ASN A 12 -8.60 6.36 12.96
C ASN A 12 -8.87 7.85 12.69
N LYS A 13 -9.89 8.39 13.36
CA LYS A 13 -10.32 9.79 13.19
C LYS A 13 -9.25 10.81 13.57
N ALA A 14 -8.39 10.48 14.53
CA ALA A 14 -7.29 11.37 14.93
C ALA A 14 -6.27 11.50 13.80
N ASN A 15 -5.88 10.38 13.17
CA ASN A 15 -5.01 10.38 12.00
C ASN A 15 -5.59 11.20 10.83
N VAL A 16 -6.88 11.04 10.54
CA VAL A 16 -7.56 11.85 9.50
C VAL A 16 -7.53 13.36 9.83
N ALA A 17 -7.73 13.71 11.11
CA ALA A 17 -7.69 15.10 11.56
C ALA A 17 -6.27 15.69 11.48
N ASP A 18 -5.24 14.90 11.84
CA ASP A 18 -3.85 15.32 11.75
C ASP A 18 -3.44 15.60 10.30
N TYR A 19 -3.79 14.71 9.38
CA TYR A 19 -3.56 14.93 7.95
C TYR A 19 -4.24 16.22 7.44
N HIS A 20 -5.47 16.48 7.88
CA HIS A 20 -6.21 17.68 7.45
C HIS A 20 -5.57 18.98 7.96
N ARG A 21 -4.91 18.94 9.11
CA ARG A 21 -4.24 20.11 9.72
C ARG A 21 -2.82 20.33 9.20
N ASP A 22 -2.19 19.31 8.61
CA ASP A 22 -0.82 19.42 8.13
C ASP A 22 -0.77 20.23 6.81
N PRO A 23 -0.08 21.39 6.80
CA PRO A 23 0.02 22.23 5.62
C PRO A 23 0.80 21.57 4.46
N LEU A 24 1.55 20.50 4.73
CA LEU A 24 2.26 19.72 3.71
C LEU A 24 1.41 18.61 3.09
N CYS A 25 0.17 18.43 3.58
CA CYS A 25 -0.73 17.40 3.12
C CYS A 25 -1.90 17.99 2.32
N GLY A 26 -2.55 17.17 1.50
CA GLY A 26 -3.79 17.54 0.79
C GLY A 26 -3.61 18.49 -0.40
N PHE A 27 -2.39 18.83 -0.80
CA PHE A 27 -2.16 19.66 -1.97
C PHE A 27 -2.48 18.90 -3.27
N ILE A 28 -2.90 19.65 -4.28
CA ILE A 28 -3.20 19.09 -5.60
C ILE A 28 -1.91 19.07 -6.43
N PHE A 29 -1.60 17.91 -7.01
CA PHE A 29 -0.47 17.80 -7.92
C PHE A 29 -0.66 18.66 -9.17
N THR A 30 0.42 19.24 -9.66
CA THR A 30 0.45 19.87 -10.98
C THR A 30 0.21 18.82 -12.08
N ALA A 31 -0.15 19.25 -13.28
CA ALA A 31 -0.27 18.35 -14.44
C ALA A 31 1.02 17.53 -14.67
N ASN A 32 2.20 18.15 -14.47
CA ASN A 32 3.47 17.45 -14.55
C ASN A 32 3.67 16.43 -13.41
N GLY A 33 3.20 16.73 -12.20
CA GLY A 33 3.18 15.80 -11.07
C GLY A 33 2.38 14.55 -11.39
N PHE A 34 1.15 14.69 -11.86
CA PHE A 34 0.31 13.57 -12.29
C PHE A 34 0.94 12.77 -13.45
N LYS A 35 1.49 13.45 -14.48
CA LYS A 35 2.19 12.79 -15.59
C LYS A 35 3.32 11.89 -15.08
N ASN A 36 4.13 12.39 -14.14
CA ASN A 36 5.26 11.63 -13.60
C ASN A 36 4.77 10.48 -12.70
N LEU A 37 3.73 10.68 -11.88
CA LEU A 37 3.12 9.63 -11.09
C LEU A 37 2.65 8.46 -11.99
N PHE A 38 1.87 8.73 -13.02
CA PHE A 38 1.42 7.69 -13.95
C PHE A 38 2.56 7.03 -14.72
N LYS A 39 3.62 7.78 -15.05
CA LYS A 39 4.82 7.21 -15.67
C LYS A 39 5.51 6.21 -14.72
N ILE A 40 5.66 6.54 -13.45
CA ILE A 40 6.24 5.63 -12.43
C ILE A 40 5.35 4.40 -12.29
N MET A 41 4.03 4.56 -12.12
CA MET A 41 3.09 3.43 -12.03
C MET A 41 3.24 2.47 -13.21
N LYS A 42 3.31 3.01 -14.44
CA LYS A 42 3.55 2.19 -15.64
C LYS A 42 4.89 1.45 -15.60
N GLN A 43 5.93 2.09 -15.09
CA GLN A 43 7.27 1.50 -15.00
C GLN A 43 7.37 0.40 -13.93
N CYS A 44 6.64 0.53 -12.81
CA CYS A 44 6.62 -0.47 -11.74
C CYS A 44 6.16 -1.87 -12.23
N TYR A 45 5.28 -1.90 -13.23
CA TYR A 45 4.79 -3.16 -13.81
C TYR A 45 5.49 -3.55 -15.12
N ALA A 46 6.52 -2.80 -15.54
CA ALA A 46 7.29 -3.16 -16.71
C ALA A 46 8.24 -4.32 -16.42
N THR A 47 8.19 -5.35 -17.25
CA THR A 47 9.02 -6.55 -17.08
C THR A 47 10.33 -6.48 -17.88
N LYS A 48 10.40 -5.60 -18.88
CA LYS A 48 11.59 -5.41 -19.71
C LYS A 48 12.75 -4.86 -18.87
N GLY A 49 13.85 -5.59 -18.87
CA GLY A 49 15.05 -5.20 -18.11
C GLY A 49 15.05 -5.61 -16.64
N TRP A 50 13.99 -6.30 -16.16
CA TRP A 50 13.96 -6.84 -14.81
C TRP A 50 15.06 -7.88 -14.62
N LYS A 51 15.98 -7.63 -13.69
CA LYS A 51 17.08 -8.56 -13.37
C LYS A 51 16.80 -9.21 -12.01
N MET A 52 16.55 -10.51 -12.02
CA MET A 52 16.37 -11.30 -10.80
C MET A 52 17.76 -11.63 -10.22
N SER A 53 18.10 -11.04 -9.08
CA SER A 53 19.38 -11.30 -8.38
C SER A 53 19.22 -12.05 -7.06
N LYS A 54 18.05 -11.95 -6.42
CA LYS A 54 17.76 -12.58 -5.13
C LYS A 54 16.37 -13.24 -5.13
N PRO A 55 16.23 -14.46 -5.66
CA PRO A 55 14.94 -15.17 -5.65
C PRO A 55 14.39 -15.45 -4.25
N SER A 56 15.26 -15.52 -3.25
CA SER A 56 14.91 -15.77 -1.84
C SER A 56 14.67 -14.48 -1.03
N LEU A 57 14.66 -13.30 -1.67
CA LEU A 57 14.31 -12.06 -0.96
C LEU A 57 12.89 -12.17 -0.41
N PRO A 58 12.69 -12.08 0.91
CA PRO A 58 11.35 -12.04 1.47
C PRO A 58 10.60 -10.80 1.02
N ILE A 59 9.35 -10.97 0.64
CA ILE A 59 8.45 -9.88 0.25
C ILE A 59 7.13 -10.08 0.96
N MET A 60 6.65 -9.05 1.67
CA MET A 60 5.34 -9.06 2.30
C MET A 60 4.49 -7.92 1.75
N PHE A 61 3.31 -8.26 1.26
CA PHE A 61 2.27 -7.31 0.90
C PHE A 61 1.29 -7.16 2.04
N ILE A 62 1.02 -5.92 2.45
CA ILE A 62 0.02 -5.63 3.47
C ILE A 62 -0.94 -4.55 2.97
N SER A 63 -2.22 -4.66 3.31
CA SER A 63 -3.24 -3.65 2.97
C SER A 63 -4.42 -3.72 3.92
N GLY A 64 -5.08 -2.59 4.12
CA GLY A 64 -6.39 -2.57 4.75
C GLY A 64 -7.43 -3.27 3.87
N GLY A 65 -8.33 -4.03 4.49
CA GLY A 65 -9.43 -4.70 3.80
C GLY A 65 -10.41 -3.71 3.16
N ASP A 66 -10.54 -2.52 3.76
CA ASP A 66 -11.45 -1.44 3.33
C ASP A 66 -10.70 -0.29 2.62
N ASP A 67 -9.45 -0.52 2.20
CA ASP A 67 -8.68 0.44 1.41
C ASP A 67 -9.20 0.54 -0.03
N PRO A 68 -9.79 1.69 -0.46
CA PRO A 68 -10.27 1.84 -1.83
C PRO A 68 -9.14 1.89 -2.86
N CYS A 69 -7.90 2.23 -2.47
CA CYS A 69 -6.75 2.24 -3.37
C CYS A 69 -6.31 0.82 -3.77
N ARG A 70 -6.71 -0.18 -3.01
CA ARG A 70 -6.52 -1.60 -3.34
C ARG A 70 -7.38 -2.06 -4.52
N ILE A 71 -8.44 -1.31 -4.85
CA ILE A 71 -9.44 -1.56 -5.89
C ILE A 71 -10.26 -2.82 -5.57
N SER A 72 -9.63 -4.01 -5.60
CA SER A 72 -10.29 -5.29 -5.29
C SER A 72 -9.29 -6.31 -4.74
N ASN A 73 -9.82 -7.41 -4.17
CA ASN A 73 -8.99 -8.56 -3.78
C ASN A 73 -8.25 -9.14 -5.00
N LYS A 74 -8.88 -9.14 -6.16
CA LYS A 74 -8.28 -9.64 -7.40
C LYS A 74 -7.08 -8.79 -7.80
N ASP A 75 -7.19 -7.46 -7.74
CA ASP A 75 -6.11 -6.54 -8.11
C ASP A 75 -4.95 -6.64 -7.12
N PHE A 76 -5.26 -6.73 -5.83
CA PHE A 76 -4.25 -6.97 -4.79
C PHE A 76 -3.49 -8.28 -5.03
N MET A 77 -4.22 -9.38 -5.28
CA MET A 77 -3.58 -10.67 -5.57
C MET A 77 -2.81 -10.65 -6.90
N SER A 78 -3.20 -9.83 -7.87
CA SER A 78 -2.43 -9.65 -9.09
C SER A 78 -1.06 -9.02 -8.81
N ALA A 79 -0.97 -8.07 -7.88
CA ALA A 79 0.31 -7.49 -7.47
C ALA A 79 1.19 -8.52 -6.73
N VAL A 80 0.62 -9.33 -5.83
CA VAL A 80 1.31 -10.43 -5.16
C VAL A 80 1.85 -11.44 -6.17
N ASN A 81 0.99 -11.88 -7.09
CA ASN A 81 1.36 -12.87 -8.11
C ASN A 81 2.40 -12.31 -9.09
N PHE A 82 2.35 -11.01 -9.41
CA PHE A 82 3.36 -10.37 -10.24
C PHE A 82 4.77 -10.60 -9.71
N MET A 83 4.99 -10.49 -8.39
CA MET A 83 6.30 -10.77 -7.80
C MET A 83 6.67 -12.26 -7.86
N LYS A 84 5.71 -13.16 -7.61
CA LYS A 84 5.91 -14.61 -7.76
C LYS A 84 6.30 -14.99 -9.20
N ASP A 85 5.61 -14.41 -10.18
CA ASP A 85 5.89 -14.63 -11.61
C ASP A 85 7.26 -14.06 -12.04
N ARG A 86 7.80 -13.08 -11.28
CA ARG A 86 9.19 -12.60 -11.46
C ARG A 86 10.23 -13.56 -10.87
N GLY A 87 9.81 -14.61 -10.14
CA GLY A 87 10.67 -15.65 -9.60
C GLY A 87 11.03 -15.48 -8.12
N TYR A 88 10.39 -14.52 -7.40
CA TYR A 88 10.51 -14.46 -5.95
C TYR A 88 9.78 -15.62 -5.30
N LYS A 89 10.44 -16.33 -4.39
CA LYS A 89 9.93 -17.58 -3.79
C LYS A 89 9.25 -17.36 -2.45
N ASP A 90 9.65 -16.33 -1.72
CA ASP A 90 9.12 -15.98 -0.40
C ASP A 90 8.27 -14.70 -0.52
N VAL A 91 7.05 -14.87 -1.02
CA VAL A 91 6.08 -13.76 -1.17
C VAL A 91 4.83 -14.09 -0.36
N THR A 92 4.63 -13.32 0.70
CA THR A 92 3.50 -13.43 1.62
C THR A 92 2.59 -12.21 1.53
N TYR A 93 1.40 -12.30 2.13
CA TYR A 93 0.49 -11.16 2.19
C TYR A 93 -0.46 -11.25 3.38
N HIS A 94 -0.88 -10.08 3.88
CA HIS A 94 -1.93 -9.94 4.90
C HIS A 94 -2.93 -8.85 4.47
N LEU A 95 -4.21 -9.14 4.68
CA LEU A 95 -5.31 -8.18 4.55
C LEU A 95 -5.94 -7.98 5.92
N TYR A 96 -6.02 -6.75 6.38
CA TYR A 96 -6.56 -6.41 7.70
C TYR A 96 -7.99 -5.88 7.55
N PRO A 97 -9.01 -6.67 7.90
CA PRO A 97 -10.41 -6.25 7.81
C PRO A 97 -10.68 -4.98 8.61
N GLY A 98 -11.50 -4.08 8.08
CA GLY A 98 -11.87 -2.83 8.74
C GLY A 98 -10.84 -1.72 8.67
N LEU A 99 -9.58 -2.02 8.31
CA LEU A 99 -8.54 -1.01 8.13
C LEU A 99 -8.56 -0.42 6.72
N ARG A 100 -8.10 0.82 6.59
CA ARG A 100 -8.11 1.57 5.34
C ARG A 100 -6.69 1.76 4.79
N HIS A 101 -6.43 2.86 4.10
CA HIS A 101 -5.20 3.07 3.32
C HIS A 101 -3.94 3.20 4.20
N GLU A 102 -4.02 3.91 5.30
CA GLU A 102 -2.87 4.19 6.17
C GLU A 102 -2.76 3.19 7.32
N ILE A 103 -2.66 1.89 7.00
CA ILE A 103 -2.73 0.79 7.96
C ILE A 103 -1.77 0.92 9.15
N LEU A 104 -0.59 1.50 8.96
CA LEU A 104 0.38 1.71 10.04
C LEU A 104 -0.03 2.83 11.01
N LEU A 105 -0.99 3.67 10.63
CA LEU A 105 -1.50 4.79 11.43
C LEU A 105 -2.91 4.52 11.97
N GLU A 106 -3.46 3.34 11.74
CA GLU A 106 -4.78 2.94 12.26
C GLU A 106 -4.78 2.66 13.76
N GLY A 107 -3.60 2.40 14.34
CA GLY A 107 -3.45 2.08 15.75
C GLY A 107 -3.62 0.60 16.10
N GLU A 108 -3.74 -0.27 15.11
CA GLU A 108 -3.89 -1.70 15.30
C GLU A 108 -2.55 -2.39 15.56
N LYS A 109 -2.41 -2.91 16.78
CA LYS A 109 -1.17 -3.56 17.24
C LYS A 109 -0.75 -4.72 16.33
N GLN A 110 -1.70 -5.51 15.85
CA GLN A 110 -1.43 -6.68 14.99
C GLN A 110 -0.64 -6.32 13.73
N VAL A 111 -0.93 -5.17 13.11
CA VAL A 111 -0.21 -4.70 11.91
C VAL A 111 1.27 -4.49 12.23
N TRP A 112 1.56 -3.86 13.38
CA TRP A 112 2.92 -3.61 13.81
C TRP A 112 3.66 -4.89 14.19
N ASP A 113 2.99 -5.81 14.89
CA ASP A 113 3.55 -7.10 15.27
C ASP A 113 3.93 -7.92 14.01
N ASP A 114 3.05 -7.99 13.01
CA ASP A 114 3.30 -8.71 11.76
C ASP A 114 4.47 -8.10 10.97
N VAL A 115 4.55 -6.75 10.93
CA VAL A 115 5.67 -6.05 10.27
C VAL A 115 6.99 -6.30 11.00
N LEU A 116 6.99 -6.23 12.34
CA LEU A 116 8.19 -6.51 13.14
C LEU A 116 8.65 -7.95 12.96
N GLU A 117 7.73 -8.91 13.06
CA GLU A 117 8.05 -10.33 12.81
C GLU A 117 8.65 -10.56 11.42
N PHE A 118 8.13 -9.85 10.40
CA PHE A 118 8.68 -9.94 9.05
C PHE A 118 10.09 -9.37 8.93
N ILE A 119 10.39 -8.26 9.61
CA ILE A 119 11.70 -7.60 9.55
C ILE A 119 12.77 -8.39 10.33
N GLU A 120 12.37 -9.08 11.38
CA GLU A 120 13.27 -9.84 12.26
C GLU A 120 13.62 -11.25 11.73
N LYS A 121 12.96 -11.69 10.66
CA LYS A 121 13.28 -12.97 9.96
C LYS A 121 14.57 -12.87 9.16
#